data_961f6f458bff8acd895e5792320ff960
#
_entry.id   961f6f458bff8acd895e5792320ff960
#
_cell.length_a   1.000
_cell.length_b   1.000
_cell.length_c   1.000
_cell.angle_alpha   90.00
_cell.angle_beta   90.00
_cell.angle_gamma   90.00
#
_symmetry.space_group_name_H-M   'P 1'
#
loop_
_entity.id
_entity.type
_entity.pdbx_description
1 polymer ?
#
loop_
_entity_poly.entity_id
_entity_poly.type
_entity_poly.pdbx_seq_one_letter_code
_entity_poly.pdbx_strand_id
1 'polypeptide(L)'
;MKLGWSNIRFVGQEFKISKRCDFFYNLYIPYFYPSIYQHHALSYCMELKLTQEKPKCFCGIFGIFGSASASMETYYGLHALQHRGQEATGIVTQDNNENGKPVFHIRKGEGLVTEVFEDSKIFSTVLTGKSAIGHNRYSTTGSSESRKNIQPFVVNYRMGNLAISHNGNLTNAKELRDELVNEGAIFQTTSDSEVILHLIARSRLDKQVDQIKEAINRIEGAYSFIILTDDKLVAARDQNGFKPLAIGKLNGAYLIASETCAFDILSANFICEVEPGEIVVIDNEVIETGNIKSDQIFETPVDKKHCVFEFIYFSRPDSFIFGHNVDKMRRRLGKALARNHPVYNEDEKKVIVISVPDSSNTAAIGYQTELEKLDVNCRLEIGLIRSHYIGRTFIQPRQSKREMGVRIKFNTVKGVLEGRTVVLVDDSIVRGTTSRQLVKLIREANPKSIHLRISSPPIMHPCYYGMDFPSKDELIANQYYGDTEKIREYLGVDSLKYLTIEEMLGAVSEAGEDNFCHACFSGKYPTEIDLNFKKEIYEL
;
A
#
# COMPACT_ATOMS: atom_id res chain seq x y z
N MET A 1 -29.96 12.33 -28.33
CA MET A 1 -30.85 11.15 -28.26
C MET A 1 -31.15 10.88 -26.78
N LYS A 2 -32.44 10.97 -26.40
CA LYS A 2 -32.87 10.68 -25.02
C LYS A 2 -32.82 9.16 -24.80
N LEU A 3 -32.01 8.69 -23.86
CA LEU A 3 -31.98 7.30 -23.44
C LEU A 3 -33.23 7.01 -22.58
N GLY A 4 -34.09 6.13 -23.08
CA GLY A 4 -35.29 5.68 -22.36
C GLY A 4 -34.91 4.62 -21.31
N TRP A 5 -35.57 4.67 -20.18
CA TRP A 5 -35.51 3.66 -19.11
C TRP A 5 -36.75 2.77 -19.17
N SER A 6 -36.60 1.46 -19.00
CA SER A 6 -37.73 0.55 -18.76
C SER A 6 -37.76 0.16 -17.29
N ASN A 7 -38.94 0.21 -16.70
CA ASN A 7 -39.18 -0.17 -15.31
C ASN A 7 -39.69 -1.61 -15.25
N ILE A 8 -39.09 -2.44 -14.39
CA ILE A 8 -39.57 -3.79 -14.07
C ILE A 8 -39.95 -3.80 -12.59
N ARG A 9 -41.19 -4.19 -12.28
CA ARG A 9 -41.68 -4.35 -10.91
C ARG A 9 -41.55 -5.82 -10.47
N PHE A 10 -40.94 -6.04 -9.36
CA PHE A 10 -40.93 -7.32 -8.67
C PHE A 10 -41.16 -7.10 -7.16
N VAL A 11 -42.22 -7.72 -6.63
CA VAL A 11 -42.54 -7.71 -5.16
C VAL A 11 -42.40 -6.31 -4.50
N GLY A 12 -43.10 -5.31 -5.08
CA GLY A 12 -43.31 -4.01 -4.40
C GLY A 12 -42.14 -3.00 -4.47
N GLN A 13 -41.05 -3.31 -5.15
CA GLN A 13 -39.94 -2.36 -5.37
C GLN A 13 -39.66 -2.12 -6.86
N GLU A 14 -39.42 -0.85 -7.23
CA GLU A 14 -39.03 -0.46 -8.59
C GLU A 14 -37.51 -0.38 -8.72
N PHE A 15 -36.96 -1.08 -9.73
CA PHE A 15 -35.53 -1.02 -10.09
C PHE A 15 -35.37 -0.42 -11.49
N LYS A 16 -34.44 0.51 -11.65
CA LYS A 16 -34.04 1.08 -12.93
C LYS A 16 -32.80 0.36 -13.48
N ILE A 17 -32.95 -0.25 -14.67
CA ILE A 17 -31.85 -0.95 -15.34
C ILE A 17 -31.44 -0.17 -16.59
N SER A 18 -30.14 0.03 -16.78
CA SER A 18 -29.57 0.73 -17.94
C SER A 18 -29.55 -0.19 -19.18
N LYS A 19 -29.96 0.33 -20.35
CA LYS A 19 -30.02 -0.38 -21.64
C LYS A 19 -28.71 -1.02 -22.15
N ARG A 20 -27.60 -0.92 -21.43
CA ARG A 20 -26.37 -1.61 -21.82
C ARG A 20 -26.39 -3.12 -21.57
N CYS A 21 -27.39 -3.65 -20.87
CA CYS A 21 -27.54 -5.09 -20.63
C CYS A 21 -28.37 -5.81 -21.71
N ASP A 22 -29.11 -5.10 -22.57
CA ASP A 22 -30.03 -5.70 -23.56
C ASP A 22 -29.32 -6.37 -24.74
N PHE A 23 -28.03 -6.07 -24.99
CA PHE A 23 -27.31 -6.63 -26.13
C PHE A 23 -26.95 -8.13 -25.94
N PHE A 24 -26.95 -8.63 -24.71
CA PHE A 24 -26.66 -10.03 -24.42
C PHE A 24 -27.88 -10.93 -24.31
N TYR A 25 -29.10 -10.34 -24.28
CA TYR A 25 -30.33 -11.11 -24.08
C TYR A 25 -30.88 -11.76 -25.38
N ASN A 26 -30.49 -11.28 -26.54
CA ASN A 26 -31.07 -11.70 -27.81
C ASN A 26 -30.30 -12.75 -28.63
N LEU A 27 -29.18 -13.26 -28.13
CA LEU A 27 -28.33 -14.14 -28.95
C LEU A 27 -28.36 -15.64 -28.62
N TYR A 28 -28.86 -16.09 -27.48
CA TYR A 28 -28.96 -17.52 -27.17
C TYR A 28 -29.99 -17.82 -26.07
N ILE A 29 -31.23 -18.12 -26.37
CA ILE A 29 -32.07 -19.12 -25.69
C ILE A 29 -33.37 -19.36 -26.51
N PRO A 30 -33.58 -20.54 -27.10
CA PRO A 30 -34.92 -21.07 -27.29
C PRO A 30 -35.14 -22.22 -26.27
N TYR A 31 -36.24 -22.08 -25.52
CA TYR A 31 -36.95 -23.13 -24.76
C TYR A 31 -36.21 -23.87 -23.62
N PHE A 32 -36.54 -23.57 -22.36
CA PHE A 32 -37.01 -24.43 -21.30
C PHE A 32 -36.78 -23.84 -19.90
N TYR A 33 -37.85 -23.74 -19.09
CA TYR A 33 -37.98 -23.45 -17.64
C TYR A 33 -37.56 -22.09 -17.07
N PRO A 34 -38.54 -21.24 -16.62
CA PRO A 34 -38.26 -19.85 -16.17
C PRO A 34 -37.92 -19.64 -14.69
N SER A 35 -38.02 -20.62 -13.78
CA SER A 35 -38.11 -20.29 -12.34
C SER A 35 -36.84 -20.45 -11.51
N ILE A 36 -35.78 -21.09 -12.00
CA ILE A 36 -34.56 -21.37 -11.20
C ILE A 36 -33.38 -20.48 -11.57
N TYR A 37 -33.35 -19.92 -12.78
CA TYR A 37 -32.17 -19.18 -13.27
C TYR A 37 -32.13 -17.69 -12.92
N GLN A 38 -33.25 -17.05 -12.53
CA GLN A 38 -33.27 -15.62 -12.21
C GLN A 38 -32.62 -15.25 -10.88
N HIS A 39 -32.65 -16.13 -9.86
CA HIS A 39 -31.98 -15.86 -8.58
C HIS A 39 -30.46 -15.95 -8.67
N HIS A 40 -29.92 -16.71 -9.61
CA HIS A 40 -28.48 -16.85 -9.77
C HIS A 40 -27.82 -15.73 -10.60
N ALA A 41 -28.54 -15.08 -11.50
CA ALA A 41 -27.97 -14.05 -12.36
C ALA A 41 -27.71 -12.71 -11.61
N LEU A 42 -28.56 -12.33 -10.65
CA LEU A 42 -28.40 -11.12 -9.84
C LEU A 42 -27.32 -11.24 -8.76
N SER A 43 -27.11 -12.42 -8.22
CA SER A 43 -25.99 -12.73 -7.32
C SER A 43 -24.64 -12.74 -8.07
N TYR A 44 -24.64 -12.87 -9.39
CA TYR A 44 -23.44 -13.02 -10.22
C TYR A 44 -22.72 -11.71 -10.54
N CYS A 45 -23.39 -10.57 -10.45
CA CYS A 45 -22.77 -9.27 -10.70
C CYS A 45 -22.07 -8.66 -9.47
N MET A 46 -22.28 -9.18 -8.26
CA MET A 46 -21.80 -8.58 -7.01
C MET A 46 -20.50 -9.18 -6.44
N GLU A 47 -19.98 -10.29 -6.97
CA GLU A 47 -18.80 -10.95 -6.37
C GLU A 47 -17.70 -11.27 -7.37
N LEU A 48 -16.99 -10.27 -7.83
CA LEU A 48 -15.72 -10.44 -8.55
C LEU A 48 -14.64 -9.51 -8.04
N LYS A 49 -14.38 -9.53 -6.73
CA LYS A 49 -13.09 -9.12 -6.18
C LYS A 49 -12.21 -10.35 -6.13
N LEU A 50 -11.25 -10.45 -7.06
CA LEU A 50 -10.07 -11.30 -6.88
C LEU A 50 -9.37 -10.81 -5.62
N THR A 51 -9.55 -11.50 -4.49
CA THR A 51 -8.78 -11.24 -3.29
C THR A 51 -7.32 -11.48 -3.61
N GLN A 52 -6.55 -10.43 -3.77
CA GLN A 52 -5.10 -10.52 -3.73
C GLN A 52 -4.71 -10.94 -2.32
N GLU A 53 -4.04 -12.08 -2.20
CA GLU A 53 -3.73 -12.72 -0.91
C GLU A 53 -2.41 -12.25 -0.29
N LYS A 54 -1.64 -11.41 -0.98
CA LYS A 54 -0.51 -10.70 -0.37
C LYS A 54 -1.01 -9.52 0.45
N PRO A 55 -0.26 -9.09 1.48
CA PRO A 55 -0.62 -7.91 2.26
C PRO A 55 -0.94 -6.78 1.28
N LYS A 56 -2.11 -6.21 1.45
CA LYS A 56 -2.52 -5.09 0.64
C LYS A 56 -1.86 -3.85 1.20
N CYS A 57 -1.49 -2.94 0.32
CA CYS A 57 -0.46 -1.95 0.58
C CYS A 57 -1.00 -0.65 1.19
N PHE A 58 -0.06 0.15 1.67
CA PHE A 58 -0.25 1.50 2.18
C PHE A 58 -0.54 2.49 1.07
N CYS A 59 -1.10 3.66 1.45
CA CYS A 59 -1.22 4.80 0.57
C CYS A 59 0.16 5.33 0.12
N GLY A 60 0.23 5.86 -1.09
CA GLY A 60 1.37 6.64 -1.59
C GLY A 60 1.00 8.11 -1.61
N ILE A 61 1.82 8.96 -1.01
CA ILE A 61 1.62 10.42 -1.01
C ILE A 61 2.77 11.13 -1.69
N PHE A 62 2.45 12.19 -2.41
CA PHE A 62 3.39 13.06 -3.10
C PHE A 62 2.94 14.52 -2.99
N GLY A 63 3.89 15.44 -2.85
CA GLY A 63 3.64 16.88 -2.88
C GLY A 63 4.79 17.63 -3.53
N ILE A 64 4.48 18.77 -4.14
CA ILE A 64 5.46 19.66 -4.74
C ILE A 64 5.05 21.12 -4.56
N PHE A 65 6.03 21.99 -4.31
CA PHE A 65 5.84 23.43 -4.12
C PHE A 65 6.84 24.22 -4.94
N GLY A 66 6.34 25.19 -5.72
CA GLY A 66 7.17 26.12 -6.48
C GLY A 66 7.52 25.66 -7.90
N SER A 67 6.79 24.72 -8.51
CA SER A 67 7.00 24.27 -9.90
C SER A 67 5.89 24.71 -10.84
N ALA A 68 6.26 25.20 -12.01
CA ALA A 68 5.31 25.52 -13.09
C ALA A 68 4.60 24.26 -13.66
N SER A 69 5.14 23.07 -13.42
CA SER A 69 4.61 21.77 -13.88
C SER A 69 4.09 20.92 -12.72
N ALA A 70 3.69 21.54 -11.60
CA ALA A 70 3.39 20.85 -10.34
C ALA A 70 2.41 19.68 -10.49
N SER A 71 1.35 19.83 -11.28
CA SER A 71 0.36 18.77 -11.50
C SER A 71 0.93 17.56 -12.27
N MET A 72 1.72 17.82 -13.31
CA MET A 72 2.35 16.76 -14.12
C MET A 72 3.43 16.02 -13.32
N GLU A 73 4.25 16.76 -12.56
CA GLU A 73 5.26 16.15 -11.68
C GLU A 73 4.62 15.33 -10.56
N THR A 74 3.48 15.79 -10.02
CA THR A 74 2.68 15.01 -9.07
C THR A 74 2.13 13.73 -9.70
N TYR A 75 1.66 13.78 -10.94
CA TYR A 75 1.23 12.59 -11.69
C TYR A 75 2.37 11.56 -11.81
N TYR A 76 3.58 11.98 -12.22
CA TYR A 76 4.72 11.06 -12.32
C TYR A 76 5.18 10.53 -10.95
N GLY A 77 5.19 11.38 -9.92
CA GLY A 77 5.47 10.97 -8.55
C GLY A 77 4.50 9.90 -8.05
N LEU A 78 3.18 10.09 -8.28
CA LEU A 78 2.17 9.09 -7.94
C LEU A 78 2.29 7.83 -8.80
N HIS A 79 2.65 7.95 -10.07
CA HIS A 79 2.90 6.78 -10.94
C HIS A 79 4.05 5.93 -10.39
N ALA A 80 5.15 6.54 -9.94
CA ALA A 80 6.25 5.83 -9.30
C ALA A 80 5.81 5.13 -7.99
N LEU A 81 4.85 5.72 -7.27
CA LEU A 81 4.27 5.21 -6.03
C LEU A 81 3.04 4.31 -6.24
N GLN A 82 2.72 3.90 -7.48
CA GLN A 82 1.52 3.11 -7.79
C GLN A 82 1.48 1.75 -7.07
N HIS A 83 2.64 1.18 -6.74
CA HIS A 83 2.75 -0.07 -5.97
C HIS A 83 2.15 0.08 -4.56
N ARG A 84 2.09 1.28 -4.00
CA ARG A 84 1.53 1.56 -2.67
C ARG A 84 0.00 1.63 -2.66
N GLY A 85 -0.64 2.04 -3.77
CA GLY A 85 -2.10 2.13 -3.85
C GLY A 85 -2.61 1.98 -5.27
N GLN A 86 -3.65 1.15 -5.48
CA GLN A 86 -4.19 0.81 -6.80
C GLN A 86 -5.71 0.93 -6.89
N GLU A 87 -6.39 1.37 -5.82
CA GLU A 87 -7.86 1.44 -5.78
C GLU A 87 -8.39 2.77 -6.31
N ALA A 88 -7.73 3.86 -5.96
CA ALA A 88 -8.11 5.19 -6.36
C ALA A 88 -6.92 6.14 -6.29
N THR A 89 -7.00 7.25 -7.00
CA THR A 89 -5.97 8.28 -6.97
C THR A 89 -6.59 9.67 -7.06
N GLY A 90 -5.87 10.68 -6.56
CA GLY A 90 -6.30 12.06 -6.65
C GLY A 90 -5.13 13.03 -6.64
N ILE A 91 -5.33 14.17 -7.29
CA ILE A 91 -4.42 15.31 -7.30
C ILE A 91 -5.21 16.56 -6.96
N VAL A 92 -4.62 17.41 -6.12
CA VAL A 92 -5.09 18.77 -5.81
C VAL A 92 -3.96 19.73 -6.12
N THR A 93 -4.26 20.80 -6.85
CA THR A 93 -3.32 21.89 -7.11
C THR A 93 -3.79 23.18 -6.49
N GLN A 94 -2.84 24.06 -6.17
CA GLN A 94 -3.10 25.42 -5.70
C GLN A 94 -2.69 26.40 -6.79
N ASP A 95 -3.60 27.30 -7.11
CA ASP A 95 -3.42 28.39 -8.07
C ASP A 95 -4.04 29.70 -7.51
N ASN A 96 -3.88 30.78 -8.24
CA ASN A 96 -4.58 32.03 -7.95
C ASN A 96 -5.56 32.34 -9.09
N ASN A 97 -6.78 32.72 -8.75
CA ASN A 97 -7.75 33.16 -9.76
C ASN A 97 -7.37 34.53 -10.34
N GLU A 98 -8.17 35.02 -11.31
CA GLU A 98 -7.95 36.31 -11.99
C GLU A 98 -7.87 37.51 -11.05
N ASN A 99 -8.45 37.41 -9.83
CA ASN A 99 -8.40 38.43 -8.80
C ASN A 99 -7.26 38.21 -7.78
N GLY A 100 -6.33 37.27 -8.05
CA GLY A 100 -5.22 36.94 -7.18
C GLY A 100 -5.58 36.19 -5.91
N LYS A 101 -6.82 35.66 -5.79
CA LYS A 101 -7.24 34.86 -4.64
C LYS A 101 -6.87 33.39 -4.84
N PRO A 102 -6.36 32.70 -3.78
CA PRO A 102 -6.03 31.30 -3.84
C PRO A 102 -7.26 30.44 -4.17
N VAL A 103 -7.07 29.49 -5.07
CA VAL A 103 -8.08 28.48 -5.44
C VAL A 103 -7.44 27.11 -5.52
N PHE A 104 -8.22 26.08 -5.17
CA PHE A 104 -7.79 24.69 -5.31
C PHE A 104 -8.53 24.01 -6.46
N HIS A 105 -7.78 23.35 -7.32
CA HIS A 105 -8.32 22.53 -8.39
C HIS A 105 -8.14 21.05 -8.03
N ILE A 106 -9.16 20.24 -8.31
CA ILE A 106 -9.22 18.87 -7.81
C ILE A 106 -9.58 17.91 -8.95
N ARG A 107 -8.84 16.82 -9.09
CA ARG A 107 -9.23 15.66 -9.87
C ARG A 107 -8.96 14.39 -9.07
N LYS A 108 -10.02 13.56 -8.88
CA LYS A 108 -9.96 12.28 -8.17
C LYS A 108 -10.80 11.24 -8.89
N GLY A 109 -10.38 9.97 -8.80
CA GLY A 109 -11.12 8.86 -9.40
C GLY A 109 -10.70 7.50 -8.85
N GLU A 110 -11.54 6.51 -9.11
CA GLU A 110 -11.24 5.10 -8.88
C GLU A 110 -10.34 4.58 -10.01
N GLY A 111 -9.36 3.76 -9.68
CA GLY A 111 -8.45 3.15 -10.62
C GLY A 111 -6.99 3.60 -10.46
N LEU A 112 -6.18 3.18 -11.42
CA LEU A 112 -4.76 3.52 -11.47
C LEU A 112 -4.56 4.99 -11.87
N VAL A 113 -3.38 5.54 -11.56
CA VAL A 113 -2.99 6.91 -11.94
C VAL A 113 -3.20 7.14 -13.43
N THR A 114 -2.78 6.21 -14.28
CA THR A 114 -2.95 6.29 -15.73
C THR A 114 -4.39 6.24 -16.22
N GLU A 115 -5.29 5.60 -15.47
CA GLU A 115 -6.72 5.50 -15.80
C GLU A 115 -7.48 6.78 -15.42
N VAL A 116 -7.17 7.34 -14.22
CA VAL A 116 -7.85 8.55 -13.71
C VAL A 116 -7.41 9.80 -14.46
N PHE A 117 -6.17 9.84 -14.92
CA PHE A 117 -5.56 10.96 -15.63
C PHE A 117 -5.27 10.62 -17.11
N GLU A 118 -6.14 9.84 -17.76
CA GLU A 118 -6.00 9.43 -19.18
C GLU A 118 -5.99 10.65 -20.13
N ASP A 119 -6.81 11.67 -19.85
CA ASP A 119 -6.80 12.91 -20.61
C ASP A 119 -5.70 13.87 -20.14
N SER A 120 -4.61 13.93 -20.89
CA SER A 120 -3.48 14.81 -20.59
C SER A 120 -3.80 16.31 -20.58
N LYS A 121 -4.90 16.75 -21.20
CA LYS A 121 -5.35 18.15 -21.17
C LYS A 121 -5.73 18.62 -19.77
N ILE A 122 -6.10 17.70 -18.89
CA ILE A 122 -6.42 17.97 -17.48
C ILE A 122 -5.30 18.78 -16.79
N PHE A 123 -4.04 18.49 -17.07
CA PHE A 123 -2.89 19.15 -16.44
C PHE A 123 -2.72 20.63 -16.87
N SER A 124 -3.22 21.00 -18.03
CA SER A 124 -3.14 22.38 -18.54
C SER A 124 -4.46 23.17 -18.43
N THR A 125 -5.60 22.49 -18.25
CA THR A 125 -6.92 23.15 -18.27
C THR A 125 -7.65 23.10 -16.93
N VAL A 126 -7.38 22.09 -16.09
CA VAL A 126 -8.05 21.90 -14.81
C VAL A 126 -7.06 22.00 -13.65
N LEU A 127 -5.99 21.20 -13.67
CA LEU A 127 -5.02 21.13 -12.58
C LEU A 127 -3.89 22.14 -12.80
N THR A 128 -4.25 23.43 -12.88
CA THR A 128 -3.30 24.53 -13.01
C THR A 128 -2.68 24.90 -11.64
N GLY A 129 -1.62 25.70 -11.65
CA GLY A 129 -0.95 26.19 -10.43
C GLY A 129 0.48 25.70 -10.26
N LYS A 130 1.14 26.24 -9.23
CA LYS A 130 2.57 25.99 -8.97
C LYS A 130 2.86 25.06 -7.80
N SER A 131 1.82 24.61 -7.11
CA SER A 131 1.93 23.69 -5.99
C SER A 131 0.85 22.62 -6.09
N ALA A 132 1.18 21.38 -5.71
CA ALA A 132 0.26 20.27 -5.80
C ALA A 132 0.53 19.24 -4.72
N ILE A 133 -0.53 18.51 -4.32
CA ILE A 133 -0.42 17.25 -3.57
C ILE A 133 -1.23 16.16 -4.23
N GLY A 134 -0.78 14.93 -4.05
CA GLY A 134 -1.42 13.76 -4.62
C GLY A 134 -1.42 12.57 -3.67
N HIS A 135 -2.34 11.64 -3.95
CA HIS A 135 -2.56 10.46 -3.13
C HIS A 135 -2.94 9.25 -4.00
N ASN A 136 -2.26 8.13 -3.78
CA ASN A 136 -2.68 6.82 -4.24
C ASN A 136 -3.32 6.07 -3.08
N ARG A 137 -4.59 5.72 -3.22
CA ARG A 137 -5.36 5.10 -2.14
C ARG A 137 -5.21 3.59 -2.15
N TYR A 138 -5.00 3.08 -0.95
CA TYR A 138 -5.36 1.74 -0.56
C TYR A 138 -6.19 1.81 0.73
N SER A 139 -7.32 1.07 0.82
CA SER A 139 -8.24 1.18 1.97
C SER A 139 -7.64 0.57 3.23
N THR A 140 -7.33 1.42 4.22
CA THR A 140 -6.94 1.02 5.58
C THR A 140 -8.10 1.09 6.55
N THR A 141 -8.81 2.20 6.58
CA THR A 141 -10.05 2.43 7.33
C THR A 141 -11.09 3.02 6.39
N GLY A 142 -12.36 2.59 6.54
CA GLY A 142 -13.47 2.96 5.68
C GLY A 142 -13.60 2.09 4.42
N SER A 143 -14.82 2.04 3.84
CA SER A 143 -15.11 1.21 2.66
C SER A 143 -14.27 1.58 1.44
N SER A 144 -13.74 0.56 0.80
CA SER A 144 -13.09 0.70 -0.52
C SER A 144 -14.07 1.17 -1.60
N GLU A 145 -15.36 0.95 -1.41
CA GLU A 145 -16.43 1.29 -2.37
C GLU A 145 -16.89 2.75 -2.26
N SER A 146 -16.50 3.46 -1.17
CA SER A 146 -16.91 4.85 -0.99
C SER A 146 -15.96 5.82 -1.72
N ARG A 147 -16.47 6.42 -2.79
CA ARG A 147 -15.78 7.51 -3.51
C ARG A 147 -15.46 8.71 -2.63
N LYS A 148 -16.22 8.91 -1.55
CA LYS A 148 -16.01 10.00 -0.58
C LYS A 148 -14.68 9.87 0.15
N ASN A 149 -14.16 8.64 0.28
CA ASN A 149 -12.88 8.36 0.97
C ASN A 149 -11.65 8.59 0.07
N ILE A 150 -11.81 9.02 -1.19
CA ILE A 150 -10.67 9.28 -2.07
C ILE A 150 -9.99 10.59 -1.67
N GLN A 151 -8.72 10.51 -1.33
CA GLN A 151 -7.87 11.65 -1.00
C GLN A 151 -7.19 12.24 -2.26
N PRO A 152 -6.65 13.51 -2.17
CA PRO A 152 -6.59 14.39 -1.02
C PRO A 152 -7.97 14.90 -0.59
N PHE A 153 -8.19 15.08 0.73
CA PHE A 153 -9.37 15.79 1.22
C PHE A 153 -9.15 17.28 1.16
N VAL A 154 -10.17 18.03 0.77
CA VAL A 154 -10.11 19.49 0.62
C VAL A 154 -11.24 20.12 1.40
N VAL A 155 -10.89 21.12 2.19
CA VAL A 155 -11.82 21.96 2.93
C VAL A 155 -11.45 23.44 2.79
N ASN A 156 -12.45 24.29 2.96
CA ASN A 156 -12.25 25.72 3.16
C ASN A 156 -12.71 26.08 4.58
N TYR A 157 -11.88 26.81 5.32
CA TYR A 157 -12.19 27.21 6.67
C TYR A 157 -11.69 28.63 6.95
N ARG A 158 -11.73 29.09 8.20
CA ARG A 158 -11.43 30.50 8.55
C ARG A 158 -10.05 31.01 8.09
N MET A 159 -9.06 30.12 7.90
CA MET A 159 -7.70 30.49 7.45
C MET A 159 -7.47 30.30 5.95
N GLY A 160 -8.50 29.95 5.17
CA GLY A 160 -8.40 29.70 3.73
C GLY A 160 -8.60 28.25 3.35
N ASN A 161 -8.02 27.84 2.23
CA ASN A 161 -8.09 26.47 1.73
C ASN A 161 -7.07 25.58 2.43
N LEU A 162 -7.43 24.31 2.58
CA LEU A 162 -6.56 23.27 3.12
C LEU A 162 -6.86 21.94 2.43
N ALA A 163 -5.83 21.28 1.94
CA ALA A 163 -5.91 19.93 1.41
C ALA A 163 -4.94 19.00 2.13
N ILE A 164 -5.35 17.75 2.37
CA ILE A 164 -4.53 16.76 3.10
C ILE A 164 -4.46 15.43 2.36
N SER A 165 -3.25 14.87 2.31
CA SER A 165 -2.94 13.50 1.92
C SER A 165 -2.33 12.75 3.10
N HIS A 166 -2.83 11.56 3.40
CA HIS A 166 -2.44 10.75 4.56
C HIS A 166 -1.98 9.36 4.13
N ASN A 167 -0.83 8.95 4.62
CA ASN A 167 -0.33 7.58 4.56
C ASN A 167 -0.17 7.05 5.99
N GLY A 168 -1.07 6.17 6.42
CA GLY A 168 -1.06 5.61 7.77
C GLY A 168 -2.43 5.15 8.25
N ASN A 169 -2.60 5.13 9.57
CA ASN A 169 -3.87 4.85 10.25
C ASN A 169 -3.82 5.41 11.68
N LEU A 170 -4.83 6.17 12.06
CA LEU A 170 -4.95 6.75 13.38
C LEU A 170 -5.63 5.75 14.33
N THR A 171 -4.98 5.44 15.43
CA THR A 171 -5.47 4.44 16.40
C THR A 171 -6.57 4.97 17.30
N ASN A 172 -6.58 6.27 17.58
CA ASN A 172 -7.62 6.94 18.39
C ASN A 172 -8.68 7.70 17.55
N ALA A 173 -8.74 7.45 16.24
CA ALA A 173 -9.67 8.17 15.35
C ALA A 173 -11.14 8.03 15.76
N LYS A 174 -11.55 6.88 16.30
CA LYS A 174 -12.93 6.65 16.75
C LYS A 174 -13.30 7.55 17.92
N GLU A 175 -12.46 7.59 18.94
CA GLU A 175 -12.68 8.37 20.14
C GLU A 175 -12.79 9.86 19.81
N LEU A 176 -11.85 10.35 19.00
CA LEU A 176 -11.85 11.73 18.53
C LEU A 176 -13.07 12.05 17.65
N ARG A 177 -13.48 11.11 16.79
CA ARG A 177 -14.68 11.27 15.96
C ARG A 177 -15.93 11.37 16.81
N ASP A 178 -16.09 10.50 17.80
CA ASP A 178 -17.25 10.48 18.70
C ASP A 178 -17.31 11.78 19.52
N GLU A 179 -16.18 12.27 20.03
CA GLU A 179 -16.07 13.58 20.71
C GLU A 179 -16.53 14.71 19.77
N LEU A 180 -15.95 14.76 18.56
CA LEU A 180 -16.24 15.82 17.59
C LEU A 180 -17.72 15.80 17.14
N VAL A 181 -18.33 14.64 16.97
CA VAL A 181 -19.75 14.50 16.63
C VAL A 181 -20.63 15.00 17.76
N ASN A 182 -20.31 14.64 19.01
CA ASN A 182 -21.03 15.14 20.19
C ASN A 182 -20.95 16.67 20.32
N GLU A 183 -19.90 17.29 19.81
CA GLU A 183 -19.74 18.74 19.73
C GLU A 183 -20.33 19.35 18.43
N GLY A 184 -21.05 18.56 17.62
CA GLY A 184 -21.77 19.02 16.44
C GLY A 184 -20.94 19.03 15.14
N ALA A 185 -19.82 18.30 15.05
CA ALA A 185 -19.11 18.12 13.79
C ALA A 185 -19.92 17.26 12.82
N ILE A 186 -19.88 17.62 11.54
CA ILE A 186 -20.54 16.89 10.45
C ILE A 186 -19.45 16.22 9.60
N PHE A 187 -19.34 14.90 9.69
CA PHE A 187 -18.43 14.12 8.87
C PHE A 187 -19.05 13.76 7.52
N GLN A 188 -18.25 13.83 6.47
CA GLN A 188 -18.66 13.53 5.11
C GLN A 188 -18.13 12.18 4.62
N THR A 189 -17.09 11.64 5.29
CA THR A 189 -16.38 10.41 4.94
C THR A 189 -16.33 9.45 6.12
N THR A 190 -15.93 8.22 5.87
CA THR A 190 -15.63 7.22 6.91
C THR A 190 -14.12 7.08 7.16
N SER A 191 -13.30 7.99 6.60
CA SER A 191 -11.85 7.99 6.76
C SER A 191 -11.45 8.57 8.12
N ASP A 192 -10.43 7.99 8.73
CA ASP A 192 -9.75 8.50 9.93
C ASP A 192 -9.13 9.89 9.69
N SER A 193 -8.66 10.14 8.47
CA SER A 193 -7.99 11.40 8.10
C SER A 193 -8.90 12.63 8.15
N GLU A 194 -10.23 12.47 8.11
CA GLU A 194 -11.15 13.61 8.23
C GLU A 194 -11.15 14.22 9.63
N VAL A 195 -10.82 13.41 10.65
CA VAL A 195 -10.71 13.89 12.05
C VAL A 195 -9.71 15.04 12.16
N ILE A 196 -8.57 14.95 11.47
CA ILE A 196 -7.54 16.01 11.47
C ILE A 196 -8.07 17.33 10.95
N LEU A 197 -8.86 17.33 9.89
CA LEU A 197 -9.44 18.55 9.32
C LEU A 197 -10.35 19.26 10.32
N HIS A 198 -11.16 18.48 11.05
CA HIS A 198 -12.01 19.04 12.12
C HIS A 198 -11.20 19.59 13.28
N LEU A 199 -10.13 18.92 13.71
CA LEU A 199 -9.25 19.41 14.77
C LEU A 199 -8.56 20.72 14.36
N ILE A 200 -7.99 20.80 13.15
CA ILE A 200 -7.37 22.02 12.62
C ILE A 200 -8.39 23.16 12.55
N ALA A 201 -9.58 22.92 12.02
CA ALA A 201 -10.59 23.95 11.84
C ALA A 201 -11.13 24.51 13.16
N ARG A 202 -11.10 23.74 14.23
CA ARG A 202 -11.54 24.13 15.59
C ARG A 202 -10.47 24.85 16.40
N SER A 203 -9.20 24.72 16.05
CA SER A 203 -8.12 25.44 16.70
C SER A 203 -8.34 26.95 16.65
N ARG A 204 -8.06 27.62 17.75
CA ARG A 204 -8.22 29.07 17.87
C ARG A 204 -6.91 29.84 17.73
N LEU A 205 -5.81 29.15 17.50
CA LEU A 205 -4.51 29.75 17.29
C LEU A 205 -4.51 30.61 16.02
N ASP A 206 -3.70 31.65 16.00
CA ASP A 206 -3.69 32.65 14.92
C ASP A 206 -2.90 32.20 13.70
N LYS A 207 -1.92 31.30 13.87
CA LYS A 207 -1.09 30.80 12.78
C LYS A 207 -1.53 29.40 12.36
N GLN A 208 -1.70 29.21 11.07
CA GLN A 208 -2.17 27.95 10.50
C GLN A 208 -1.26 26.75 10.82
N VAL A 209 0.07 26.94 10.85
CA VAL A 209 1.03 25.89 11.21
C VAL A 209 0.87 25.48 12.68
N ASP A 210 0.61 26.45 13.57
CA ASP A 210 0.39 26.16 14.99
C ASP A 210 -0.94 25.40 15.21
N GLN A 211 -1.98 25.69 14.42
CA GLN A 211 -3.24 24.93 14.39
C GLN A 211 -3.01 23.48 13.95
N ILE A 212 -2.16 23.26 12.94
CA ILE A 212 -1.78 21.92 12.48
C ILE A 212 -1.04 21.18 13.58
N LYS A 213 -0.08 21.81 14.26
CA LYS A 213 0.63 21.21 15.41
C LYS A 213 -0.31 20.85 16.55
N GLU A 214 -1.22 21.75 16.93
CA GLU A 214 -2.23 21.48 17.97
C GLU A 214 -3.10 20.27 17.62
N ALA A 215 -3.55 20.17 16.38
CA ALA A 215 -4.34 19.04 15.91
C ALA A 215 -3.53 17.71 15.94
N ILE A 216 -2.27 17.76 15.51
CA ILE A 216 -1.39 16.59 15.51
C ILE A 216 -1.09 16.09 16.93
N ASN A 217 -0.96 16.98 17.91
CA ASN A 217 -0.76 16.59 19.32
C ASN A 217 -1.94 15.82 19.94
N ARG A 218 -3.10 15.79 19.27
CA ARG A 218 -4.29 15.06 19.75
C ARG A 218 -4.45 13.69 19.13
N ILE A 219 -3.76 13.42 18.03
CA ILE A 219 -3.90 12.16 17.30
C ILE A 219 -2.82 11.16 17.70
N GLU A 220 -3.18 9.88 17.64
CA GLU A 220 -2.29 8.75 17.89
C GLU A 220 -2.29 7.78 16.70
N GLY A 221 -1.19 7.02 16.57
CA GLY A 221 -1.05 6.01 15.54
C GLY A 221 0.07 6.31 14.54
N ALA A 222 -0.05 5.74 13.35
CA ALA A 222 0.93 5.92 12.30
C ALA A 222 0.42 6.93 11.27
N TYR A 223 1.22 7.96 10.99
CA TYR A 223 0.88 8.90 9.93
C TYR A 223 2.11 9.56 9.30
N SER A 224 2.05 9.69 7.99
CA SER A 224 2.79 10.70 7.23
C SER A 224 1.77 11.57 6.52
N PHE A 225 1.79 12.86 6.79
CA PHE A 225 0.90 13.84 6.17
C PHE A 225 1.63 14.72 5.17
N ILE A 226 0.96 15.04 4.07
CA ILE A 226 1.29 16.18 3.22
C ILE A 226 0.05 17.06 3.19
N ILE A 227 0.22 18.31 3.63
CA ILE A 227 -0.85 19.30 3.73
C ILE A 227 -0.50 20.47 2.80
N LEU A 228 -1.42 20.83 1.92
CA LEU A 228 -1.32 22.00 1.05
C LEU A 228 -2.27 23.08 1.56
N THR A 229 -1.75 24.27 1.74
CA THR A 229 -2.51 25.47 2.09
C THR A 229 -2.47 26.49 0.96
N ASP A 230 -3.04 27.66 1.14
CA ASP A 230 -3.02 28.71 0.13
C ASP A 230 -1.61 29.17 -0.24
N ASP A 231 -0.64 29.05 0.66
CA ASP A 231 0.71 29.58 0.51
C ASP A 231 1.84 28.65 1.01
N LYS A 232 1.52 27.44 1.47
CA LYS A 232 2.51 26.51 2.05
C LYS A 232 2.26 25.06 1.67
N LEU A 233 3.34 24.30 1.62
CA LEU A 233 3.34 22.84 1.65
C LEU A 233 3.93 22.39 2.98
N VAL A 234 3.16 21.61 3.74
CA VAL A 234 3.56 21.12 5.07
C VAL A 234 3.67 19.61 5.04
N ALA A 235 4.77 19.08 5.55
CA ALA A 235 4.94 17.66 5.85
C ALA A 235 4.93 17.45 7.37
N ALA A 236 4.29 16.39 7.82
CA ALA A 236 4.36 15.99 9.24
C ALA A 236 4.41 14.47 9.34
N ARG A 237 5.19 13.98 10.31
CA ARG A 237 5.39 12.56 10.54
C ARG A 237 5.14 12.21 12.00
N ASP A 238 4.56 11.03 12.26
CA ASP A 238 4.29 10.57 13.62
C ASP A 238 5.58 10.46 14.46
N GLN A 239 5.43 10.54 15.78
CA GLN A 239 6.55 10.56 16.71
C GLN A 239 7.42 9.28 16.69
N ASN A 240 6.88 8.14 16.27
CA ASN A 240 7.63 6.89 16.10
C ASN A 240 8.25 6.74 14.70
N GLY A 241 7.79 7.54 13.73
CA GLY A 241 8.23 7.49 12.33
C GLY A 241 7.87 6.17 11.64
N PHE A 242 6.68 5.63 11.89
CA PHE A 242 6.28 4.34 11.33
C PHE A 242 6.39 4.28 9.81
N LYS A 243 5.98 5.34 9.10
CA LYS A 243 5.99 5.39 7.64
C LYS A 243 7.12 6.26 7.13
N PRO A 244 7.72 5.92 5.95
CA PRO A 244 8.73 6.78 5.36
C PRO A 244 8.12 8.07 4.79
N LEU A 245 8.88 9.16 4.87
CA LEU A 245 8.57 10.44 4.26
C LEU A 245 9.87 11.18 3.96
N ALA A 246 10.08 11.55 2.70
CA ALA A 246 11.32 12.13 2.23
C ALA A 246 11.10 13.48 1.55
N ILE A 247 12.13 14.33 1.58
CA ILE A 247 12.18 15.65 0.94
C ILE A 247 13.18 15.61 -0.19
N GLY A 248 12.81 16.15 -1.34
CA GLY A 248 13.66 16.31 -2.52
C GLY A 248 13.62 17.72 -3.09
N LYS A 249 14.48 18.00 -4.06
CA LYS A 249 14.55 19.28 -4.78
C LYS A 249 14.67 19.07 -6.29
N LEU A 250 13.87 19.80 -7.05
CA LEU A 250 13.85 19.77 -8.50
C LEU A 250 13.79 21.21 -9.06
N ASN A 251 14.83 21.66 -9.74
CA ASN A 251 14.86 22.97 -10.42
C ASN A 251 14.40 24.16 -9.55
N GLY A 252 14.74 24.14 -8.26
CA GLY A 252 14.32 25.14 -7.28
C GLY A 252 13.07 24.80 -6.50
N ALA A 253 12.16 23.97 -7.04
CA ALA A 253 10.97 23.47 -6.32
C ALA A 253 11.35 22.40 -5.29
N TYR A 254 10.57 22.28 -4.24
CA TYR A 254 10.71 21.24 -3.22
C TYR A 254 9.62 20.17 -3.36
N LEU A 255 10.03 18.93 -3.17
CA LEU A 255 9.19 17.74 -3.27
C LEU A 255 9.12 17.03 -1.92
N ILE A 256 7.97 16.42 -1.64
CA ILE A 256 7.77 15.53 -0.49
C ILE A 256 7.14 14.24 -1.02
N ALA A 257 7.68 13.07 -0.64
CA ALA A 257 7.14 11.79 -1.10
C ALA A 257 7.29 10.69 -0.05
N SER A 258 6.41 9.69 -0.14
CA SER A 258 6.52 8.47 0.68
C SER A 258 7.83 7.73 0.46
N GLU A 259 8.35 7.71 -0.78
CA GLU A 259 9.59 7.01 -1.14
C GLU A 259 10.41 7.79 -2.17
N THR A 260 11.74 7.61 -2.12
CA THR A 260 12.67 8.32 -3.03
C THR A 260 12.56 7.89 -4.49
N CYS A 261 12.00 6.71 -4.80
CA CYS A 261 11.74 6.31 -6.18
C CYS A 261 10.83 7.30 -6.95
N ALA A 262 10.04 8.11 -6.23
CA ALA A 262 9.26 9.19 -6.81
C ALA A 262 10.12 10.40 -7.22
N PHE A 263 11.30 10.56 -6.61
CA PHE A 263 12.27 11.57 -7.00
C PHE A 263 13.07 11.11 -8.23
N ASP A 264 13.44 9.83 -8.27
CA ASP A 264 14.24 9.27 -9.36
C ASP A 264 13.55 9.42 -10.72
N ILE A 265 12.24 9.14 -10.81
CA ILE A 265 11.47 9.28 -12.06
C ILE A 265 11.46 10.75 -12.56
N LEU A 266 11.57 11.71 -11.64
CA LEU A 266 11.60 13.14 -11.94
C LEU A 266 13.01 13.69 -12.10
N SER A 267 14.05 12.87 -11.88
CA SER A 267 15.45 13.30 -11.77
C SER A 267 15.65 14.39 -10.71
N ALA A 268 14.87 14.32 -9.63
CA ALA A 268 14.99 15.22 -8.48
C ALA A 268 16.06 14.71 -7.50
N ASN A 269 16.72 15.64 -6.81
CA ASN A 269 17.72 15.32 -5.82
C ASN A 269 17.08 15.05 -4.46
N PHE A 270 17.39 13.93 -3.83
CA PHE A 270 17.07 13.68 -2.44
C PHE A 270 17.82 14.66 -1.53
N ILE A 271 17.14 15.22 -0.52
CA ILE A 271 17.73 16.13 0.48
C ILE A 271 17.86 15.40 1.81
N CYS A 272 16.74 15.01 2.41
CA CYS A 272 16.67 14.33 3.72
C CYS A 272 15.35 13.60 3.88
N GLU A 273 15.22 12.82 4.92
CA GLU A 273 13.94 12.31 5.41
C GLU A 273 13.35 13.31 6.43
N VAL A 274 12.03 13.34 6.54
CA VAL A 274 11.34 13.99 7.65
C VAL A 274 11.53 13.11 8.88
N GLU A 275 12.11 13.67 9.95
CA GLU A 275 12.38 12.91 11.17
C GLU A 275 11.08 12.54 11.91
N PRO A 276 11.10 11.49 12.76
CA PRO A 276 9.99 11.17 13.63
C PRO A 276 9.59 12.37 14.52
N GLY A 277 8.28 12.67 14.55
CA GLY A 277 7.74 13.80 15.29
C GLY A 277 8.00 15.18 14.69
N GLU A 278 8.61 15.25 13.51
CA GLU A 278 8.94 16.51 12.85
C GLU A 278 7.77 17.02 11.98
N ILE A 279 7.64 18.36 11.97
CA ILE A 279 6.86 19.12 11.00
C ILE A 279 7.79 19.99 10.16
N VAL A 280 7.63 19.92 8.85
CA VAL A 280 8.42 20.70 7.87
C VAL A 280 7.49 21.61 7.10
N VAL A 281 7.87 22.89 6.94
CA VAL A 281 7.11 23.89 6.21
C VAL A 281 7.92 24.41 5.03
N ILE A 282 7.34 24.34 3.85
CA ILE A 282 7.90 24.87 2.61
C ILE A 282 6.97 25.97 2.11
N ASP A 283 7.50 27.18 2.01
CA ASP A 283 6.84 28.39 1.53
C ASP A 283 7.74 29.15 0.54
N ASN A 284 7.31 30.32 0.09
CA ASN A 284 8.10 31.13 -0.84
C ASN A 284 9.44 31.57 -0.25
N GLU A 285 9.54 31.82 1.06
CA GLU A 285 10.82 32.15 1.70
C GLU A 285 11.82 30.99 1.61
N VAL A 286 11.35 29.74 1.78
CA VAL A 286 12.17 28.53 1.60
C VAL A 286 12.62 28.37 0.14
N ILE A 287 11.77 28.70 -0.83
CA ILE A 287 12.15 28.70 -2.26
C ILE A 287 13.27 29.70 -2.53
N GLU A 288 13.18 30.90 -1.96
CA GLU A 288 14.15 31.98 -2.17
C GLU A 288 15.47 31.75 -1.43
N THR A 289 15.41 31.32 -0.19
CA THR A 289 16.59 31.22 0.70
C THR A 289 17.24 29.84 0.67
N GLY A 290 16.49 28.79 0.34
CA GLY A 290 16.92 27.40 0.45
C GLY A 290 16.91 26.84 1.87
N ASN A 291 16.48 27.65 2.87
CA ASN A 291 16.46 27.23 4.29
C ASN A 291 15.13 26.59 4.62
N ILE A 292 15.11 25.25 4.70
CA ILE A 292 13.91 24.49 5.08
C ILE A 292 13.57 24.82 6.55
N LYS A 293 12.30 25.16 6.80
CA LYS A 293 11.79 25.41 8.14
C LYS A 293 11.27 24.11 8.73
N SER A 294 11.82 23.66 9.84
CA SER A 294 11.34 22.49 10.54
C SER A 294 11.28 22.71 12.05
N ASP A 295 10.42 21.92 12.70
CA ASP A 295 10.25 21.96 14.15
C ASP A 295 9.78 20.61 14.67
N GLN A 296 10.08 20.29 15.92
CA GLN A 296 9.53 19.13 16.61
C GLN A 296 8.11 19.43 17.10
N ILE A 297 7.17 18.50 16.85
CA ILE A 297 5.78 18.65 17.26
C ILE A 297 5.62 18.30 18.74
N PHE A 298 6.37 17.32 19.22
CA PHE A 298 6.24 16.76 20.55
C PHE A 298 7.41 17.20 21.44
N GLU A 299 7.11 17.60 22.67
CA GLU A 299 8.13 18.02 23.66
C GLU A 299 9.01 16.85 24.12
N THR A 300 8.42 15.65 24.23
CA THR A 300 9.13 14.46 24.69
C THR A 300 9.41 13.54 23.51
N PRO A 301 10.69 13.31 23.17
CA PRO A 301 11.06 12.33 22.15
C PRO A 301 10.64 10.92 22.59
N VAL A 302 10.18 10.12 21.64
CA VAL A 302 9.94 8.68 21.84
C VAL A 302 10.89 7.88 20.95
N ASP A 303 11.04 6.60 21.27
CA ASP A 303 11.84 5.69 20.46
C ASP A 303 11.30 5.56 19.03
N LYS A 304 12.19 5.61 18.06
CA LYS A 304 11.88 5.31 16.67
C LYS A 304 11.30 3.89 16.58
N LYS A 305 10.21 3.72 15.81
CA LYS A 305 9.58 2.41 15.57
C LYS A 305 9.16 2.29 14.10
N HIS A 306 10.15 2.39 13.22
CA HIS A 306 9.94 2.25 11.77
C HIS A 306 9.32 0.90 11.42
N CYS A 307 8.36 0.87 10.50
CA CYS A 307 7.74 -0.38 10.08
C CYS A 307 8.75 -1.27 9.35
N VAL A 308 9.19 -2.36 9.97
CA VAL A 308 10.16 -3.29 9.36
C VAL A 308 9.64 -3.91 8.06
N PHE A 309 8.32 -4.00 7.92
CA PHE A 309 7.68 -4.57 6.74
C PHE A 309 7.84 -3.69 5.49
N GLU A 310 8.20 -2.43 5.63
CA GLU A 310 8.61 -1.58 4.52
C GLU A 310 9.86 -2.17 3.83
N PHE A 311 10.86 -2.65 4.58
CA PHE A 311 12.00 -3.36 4.02
C PHE A 311 11.64 -4.75 3.48
N ILE A 312 10.77 -5.50 4.15
CA ILE A 312 10.43 -6.86 3.75
C ILE A 312 9.69 -6.86 2.42
N TYR A 313 8.68 -5.98 2.25
CA TYR A 313 7.76 -6.09 1.13
C TYR A 313 7.42 -4.76 0.44
N PHE A 314 7.02 -3.70 1.21
CA PHE A 314 6.29 -2.59 0.60
C PHE A 314 7.12 -1.69 -0.27
N SER A 315 8.18 -1.11 0.32
CA SER A 315 8.97 -0.13 -0.41
C SER A 315 9.66 -0.77 -1.60
N ARG A 316 9.78 -0.03 -2.68
CA ARG A 316 10.47 -0.51 -3.88
C ARG A 316 11.95 -0.76 -3.58
N PRO A 317 12.56 -1.77 -4.19
CA PRO A 317 13.99 -2.06 -3.96
C PRO A 317 14.93 -0.91 -4.28
N ASP A 318 14.56 -0.05 -5.23
CA ASP A 318 15.31 1.14 -5.64
C ASP A 318 15.13 2.34 -4.70
N SER A 319 14.24 2.26 -3.72
CA SER A 319 14.02 3.33 -2.74
C SER A 319 15.09 3.36 -1.64
N PHE A 320 15.31 4.57 -1.12
CA PHE A 320 16.06 4.85 0.10
C PHE A 320 15.07 5.33 1.17
N ILE A 321 14.96 4.59 2.27
CA ILE A 321 14.06 4.88 3.40
C ILE A 321 14.75 4.56 4.72
N PHE A 322 14.39 5.25 5.79
CA PHE A 322 14.94 5.02 7.14
C PHE A 322 16.47 5.01 7.18
N GLY A 323 17.09 5.84 6.33
CA GLY A 323 18.55 5.93 6.21
C GLY A 323 19.20 4.79 5.42
N HIS A 324 18.44 3.91 4.77
CA HIS A 324 18.98 2.73 4.10
C HIS A 324 18.33 2.41 2.75
N ASN A 325 19.12 1.81 1.86
CA ASN A 325 18.63 1.29 0.59
C ASN A 325 17.85 -0.02 0.80
N VAL A 326 16.64 -0.10 0.28
CA VAL A 326 15.72 -1.24 0.45
C VAL A 326 16.29 -2.54 -0.15
N ASP A 327 16.90 -2.48 -1.35
CA ASP A 327 17.54 -3.66 -1.98
C ASP A 327 18.62 -4.25 -1.06
N LYS A 328 19.47 -3.40 -0.48
CA LYS A 328 20.53 -3.84 0.43
C LYS A 328 19.95 -4.57 1.66
N MET A 329 18.86 -4.05 2.23
CA MET A 329 18.20 -4.67 3.40
C MET A 329 17.55 -6.01 3.02
N ARG A 330 16.86 -6.11 1.89
CA ARG A 330 16.28 -7.39 1.42
C ARG A 330 17.34 -8.44 1.13
N ARG A 331 18.47 -8.05 0.53
CA ARG A 331 19.60 -8.99 0.35
C ARG A 331 20.14 -9.50 1.68
N ARG A 332 20.19 -8.67 2.74
CA ARG A 332 20.61 -9.10 4.06
C ARG A 332 19.63 -10.08 4.70
N LEU A 333 18.31 -9.84 4.56
CA LEU A 333 17.30 -10.80 5.00
C LEU A 333 17.48 -12.14 4.28
N GLY A 334 17.73 -12.14 2.98
CA GLY A 334 18.04 -13.35 2.21
C GLY A 334 19.32 -14.06 2.68
N LYS A 335 20.38 -13.31 2.98
CA LYS A 335 21.63 -13.87 3.53
C LYS A 335 21.43 -14.48 4.91
N ALA A 336 20.70 -13.81 5.82
CA ALA A 336 20.37 -14.34 7.13
C ALA A 336 19.57 -15.64 6.99
N LEU A 337 18.59 -15.68 6.09
CA LEU A 337 17.79 -16.85 5.81
C LEU A 337 18.64 -18.03 5.31
N ALA A 338 19.65 -17.79 4.47
CA ALA A 338 20.55 -18.84 3.99
C ALA A 338 21.49 -19.37 5.09
N ARG A 339 22.04 -18.48 5.93
CA ARG A 339 22.91 -18.87 7.05
C ARG A 339 22.22 -19.80 8.04
N ASN A 340 20.98 -19.46 8.39
CA ASN A 340 20.23 -20.18 9.42
C ASN A 340 19.48 -21.40 8.85
N HIS A 341 19.12 -21.35 7.56
CA HIS A 341 18.28 -22.36 6.93
C HIS A 341 18.79 -22.72 5.53
N PRO A 342 20.06 -23.18 5.38
CA PRO A 342 20.59 -23.59 4.08
C PRO A 342 19.86 -24.84 3.56
N VAL A 343 19.93 -25.06 2.26
CA VAL A 343 19.45 -26.28 1.60
C VAL A 343 20.63 -26.93 0.90
N TYR A 344 20.93 -28.14 1.27
CA TYR A 344 21.95 -28.94 0.65
C TYR A 344 21.31 -29.95 -0.30
N ASN A 345 21.99 -30.28 -1.38
CA ASN A 345 21.60 -31.38 -2.26
C ASN A 345 22.51 -32.58 -1.98
N GLU A 346 21.92 -33.75 -1.86
CA GLU A 346 22.66 -35.03 -1.72
C GLU A 346 23.34 -35.46 -3.03
N ASP A 347 22.84 -34.95 -4.16
CA ASP A 347 23.40 -35.23 -5.48
C ASP A 347 24.42 -34.13 -5.85
N GLU A 348 25.31 -34.41 -6.80
CA GLU A 348 26.25 -33.44 -7.38
C GLU A 348 25.55 -32.29 -8.17
N LYS A 349 24.24 -32.40 -8.40
CA LYS A 349 23.46 -31.42 -9.13
C LYS A 349 23.30 -30.11 -8.29
N LYS A 350 23.31 -28.99 -9.01
CA LYS A 350 23.10 -27.69 -8.38
C LYS A 350 21.71 -27.54 -7.76
N VAL A 351 21.65 -26.98 -6.57
CA VAL A 351 20.42 -26.44 -5.98
C VAL A 351 19.98 -25.23 -6.81
N ILE A 352 18.72 -25.21 -7.24
CA ILE A 352 18.16 -24.09 -7.99
C ILE A 352 17.41 -23.15 -7.05
N VAL A 353 17.91 -21.94 -6.88
CA VAL A 353 17.23 -20.88 -6.11
C VAL A 353 16.36 -20.09 -7.07
N ILE A 354 15.09 -19.95 -6.76
CA ILE A 354 14.13 -19.11 -7.49
C ILE A 354 13.40 -18.17 -6.53
N SER A 355 12.92 -17.05 -7.06
CA SER A 355 12.11 -16.09 -6.28
C SER A 355 10.63 -16.17 -6.64
N VAL A 356 9.78 -15.74 -5.71
CA VAL A 356 8.43 -15.31 -6.08
C VAL A 356 8.52 -13.88 -6.64
N PRO A 357 8.24 -13.67 -7.95
CA PRO A 357 8.36 -12.36 -8.56
C PRO A 357 7.27 -11.39 -8.07
N ASP A 358 7.52 -10.04 -7.88
CA ASP A 358 8.83 -9.39 -8.06
C ASP A 358 9.45 -9.06 -6.68
N SER A 359 8.65 -9.16 -5.61
CA SER A 359 8.99 -8.72 -4.25
C SER A 359 10.19 -9.44 -3.63
N SER A 360 10.36 -10.73 -3.98
CA SER A 360 11.38 -11.59 -3.35
C SER A 360 12.67 -11.72 -4.17
N ASN A 361 12.76 -11.04 -5.33
CA ASN A 361 13.92 -11.16 -6.22
C ASN A 361 15.24 -10.86 -5.51
N THR A 362 15.29 -9.76 -4.77
CA THR A 362 16.53 -9.31 -4.12
C THR A 362 16.87 -10.15 -2.88
N ALA A 363 15.88 -10.66 -2.16
CA ALA A 363 16.09 -11.63 -1.07
C ALA A 363 16.66 -12.96 -1.62
N ALA A 364 16.15 -13.45 -2.77
CA ALA A 364 16.66 -14.65 -3.41
C ALA A 364 18.12 -14.50 -3.88
N ILE A 365 18.51 -13.33 -4.40
CA ILE A 365 19.91 -13.00 -4.70
C ILE A 365 20.77 -13.07 -3.43
N GLY A 366 20.29 -12.49 -2.32
CA GLY A 366 20.98 -12.55 -1.04
C GLY A 366 21.14 -13.98 -0.53
N TYR A 367 20.07 -14.77 -0.62
CA TYR A 367 20.06 -16.19 -0.23
C TYR A 367 21.08 -17.01 -1.03
N GLN A 368 21.05 -16.91 -2.35
CA GLN A 368 21.97 -17.64 -3.23
C GLN A 368 23.44 -17.23 -2.98
N THR A 369 23.71 -15.91 -2.88
CA THR A 369 25.07 -15.41 -2.62
C THR A 369 25.65 -15.95 -1.30
N GLU A 370 24.82 -16.16 -0.28
CA GLU A 370 25.28 -16.69 1.00
C GLU A 370 25.42 -18.22 0.95
N LEU A 371 24.57 -18.94 0.22
CA LEU A 371 24.75 -20.38 -0.01
C LEU A 371 26.10 -20.69 -0.67
N GLU A 372 26.53 -19.88 -1.67
CA GLU A 372 27.85 -20.03 -2.29
C GLU A 372 29.00 -19.88 -1.26
N LYS A 373 28.88 -18.96 -0.29
CA LYS A 373 29.87 -18.81 0.78
C LYS A 373 29.88 -19.98 1.77
N LEU A 374 28.78 -20.71 1.85
CA LEU A 374 28.65 -21.95 2.63
C LEU A 374 29.05 -23.19 1.82
N ASP A 375 29.75 -23.01 0.69
CA ASP A 375 30.20 -24.06 -0.23
C ASP A 375 29.07 -24.93 -0.78
N VAL A 376 27.83 -24.39 -0.85
CA VAL A 376 26.70 -25.09 -1.48
C VAL A 376 26.75 -24.88 -2.98
N ASN A 377 26.77 -25.98 -3.75
CA ASN A 377 26.67 -25.92 -5.20
C ASN A 377 25.25 -25.49 -5.62
N CYS A 378 25.05 -24.20 -5.84
CA CYS A 378 23.76 -23.61 -6.16
C CYS A 378 23.84 -22.62 -7.32
N ARG A 379 22.68 -22.20 -7.82
CA ARG A 379 22.58 -21.05 -8.72
C ARG A 379 21.18 -20.43 -8.66
N LEU A 380 21.11 -19.11 -8.89
CA LEU A 380 19.86 -18.39 -9.05
C LEU A 380 19.35 -18.52 -10.49
N GLU A 381 18.06 -18.85 -10.65
CA GLU A 381 17.41 -19.00 -11.94
C GLU A 381 16.02 -18.37 -11.95
N ILE A 382 15.55 -17.99 -13.14
CA ILE A 382 14.17 -17.57 -13.33
C ILE A 382 13.31 -18.83 -13.50
N GLY A 383 12.78 -19.33 -12.39
CA GLY A 383 11.88 -20.52 -12.38
C GLY A 383 10.40 -20.16 -12.48
N LEU A 384 10.03 -18.92 -12.11
CA LEU A 384 8.69 -18.35 -12.20
C LEU A 384 8.72 -17.05 -13.00
N ILE A 385 7.82 -16.91 -13.94
CA ILE A 385 7.62 -15.69 -14.73
C ILE A 385 6.26 -15.11 -14.37
N ARG A 386 6.22 -13.81 -14.05
CA ARG A 386 4.99 -13.05 -13.84
C ARG A 386 4.53 -12.43 -15.16
N SER A 387 3.25 -12.61 -15.50
CA SER A 387 2.62 -11.90 -16.62
C SER A 387 2.26 -10.48 -16.21
N HIS A 388 2.79 -9.49 -16.91
CA HIS A 388 2.51 -8.06 -16.69
C HIS A 388 1.31 -7.54 -17.50
N TYR A 389 0.75 -8.35 -18.42
CA TYR A 389 -0.30 -7.95 -19.36
C TYR A 389 -1.73 -8.30 -18.92
N ILE A 390 -1.94 -8.56 -17.63
CA ILE A 390 -3.26 -8.96 -17.14
C ILE A 390 -4.07 -7.72 -16.84
N GLY A 391 -4.90 -7.31 -17.82
CA GLY A 391 -5.98 -6.34 -17.59
C GLY A 391 -7.14 -6.93 -16.77
N ARG A 392 -8.05 -6.08 -16.28
CA ARG A 392 -9.18 -6.42 -15.38
C ARG A 392 -10.26 -7.32 -15.98
N THR A 393 -10.13 -7.85 -17.20
CA THR A 393 -11.20 -8.48 -17.96
C THR A 393 -10.92 -9.94 -18.29
N PHE A 394 -11.30 -10.87 -17.40
CA PHE A 394 -11.69 -12.22 -17.80
C PHE A 394 -12.78 -12.77 -16.86
N ILE A 395 -13.94 -13.13 -17.44
CA ILE A 395 -15.11 -13.70 -16.74
C ILE A 395 -15.07 -15.22 -16.94
N GLN A 396 -14.95 -16.00 -15.87
CA GLN A 396 -15.09 -17.47 -15.91
C GLN A 396 -15.71 -18.08 -14.63
N PRO A 397 -16.24 -19.35 -14.65
CA PRO A 397 -17.07 -19.95 -13.59
C PRO A 397 -16.34 -20.29 -12.25
N ARG A 398 -17.15 -20.46 -11.17
CA ARG A 398 -16.81 -20.28 -9.73
C ARG A 398 -15.64 -21.09 -9.11
N GLN A 399 -15.39 -22.32 -9.49
CA GLN A 399 -14.38 -23.17 -8.82
C GLN A 399 -13.03 -23.18 -9.52
N SER A 400 -13.02 -23.00 -10.84
CA SER A 400 -11.81 -22.84 -11.65
C SER A 400 -11.16 -21.44 -11.54
N LYS A 401 -11.87 -20.45 -10.94
CA LYS A 401 -11.45 -19.04 -10.91
C LYS A 401 -10.21 -18.77 -10.06
N ARG A 402 -10.09 -19.38 -8.88
CA ARG A 402 -8.95 -19.15 -7.99
C ARG A 402 -7.67 -19.81 -8.51
N GLU A 403 -7.78 -21.02 -9.02
CA GLU A 403 -6.64 -21.74 -9.63
C GLU A 403 -6.20 -21.07 -10.94
N MET A 404 -7.15 -20.65 -11.77
CA MET A 404 -6.88 -19.92 -12.99
C MET A 404 -6.26 -18.55 -12.71
N GLY A 405 -6.64 -17.87 -11.63
CA GLY A 405 -6.11 -16.56 -11.24
C GLY A 405 -4.59 -16.54 -11.00
N VAL A 406 -4.02 -17.61 -10.41
CA VAL A 406 -2.56 -17.73 -10.26
C VAL A 406 -1.91 -18.14 -11.58
N ARG A 407 -2.50 -19.08 -12.34
CA ARG A 407 -1.98 -19.50 -13.65
C ARG A 407 -1.94 -18.37 -14.69
N ILE A 408 -2.89 -17.44 -14.63
CA ILE A 408 -2.87 -16.25 -15.49
C ILE A 408 -1.71 -15.31 -15.09
N LYS A 409 -1.42 -15.20 -13.79
CA LYS A 409 -0.40 -14.30 -13.26
C LYS A 409 1.01 -14.87 -13.32
N PHE A 410 1.16 -16.19 -13.18
CA PHE A 410 2.47 -16.85 -13.09
C PHE A 410 2.55 -18.07 -13.99
N ASN A 411 3.71 -18.26 -14.57
CA ASN A 411 4.05 -19.49 -15.30
C ASN A 411 5.42 -20.01 -14.85
N THR A 412 5.61 -21.33 -14.93
CA THR A 412 6.87 -21.99 -14.59
C THR A 412 7.76 -22.19 -15.82
N VAL A 413 9.06 -22.05 -15.62
CA VAL A 413 10.07 -22.43 -16.62
C VAL A 413 10.46 -23.90 -16.37
N LYS A 414 9.72 -24.85 -16.98
CA LYS A 414 9.85 -26.29 -16.71
C LYS A 414 11.28 -26.79 -16.85
N GLY A 415 12.01 -26.39 -17.91
CA GLY A 415 13.40 -26.82 -18.14
C GLY A 415 14.39 -26.40 -17.06
N VAL A 416 14.05 -25.40 -16.24
CA VAL A 416 14.84 -24.97 -15.08
C VAL A 416 14.56 -25.86 -13.87
N LEU A 417 13.31 -26.31 -13.70
CA LEU A 417 12.80 -26.91 -12.46
C LEU A 417 12.84 -28.45 -12.48
N GLU A 418 12.69 -29.09 -13.65
CA GLU A 418 12.52 -30.51 -13.80
C GLU A 418 13.69 -31.32 -13.21
N GLY A 419 13.38 -32.24 -12.29
CA GLY A 419 14.33 -33.11 -11.62
C GLY A 419 15.36 -32.41 -10.73
N ARG A 420 15.10 -31.12 -10.33
CA ARG A 420 15.99 -30.31 -9.52
C ARG A 420 15.50 -30.18 -8.08
N THR A 421 16.45 -29.98 -7.16
CA THR A 421 16.18 -29.47 -5.82
C THR A 421 15.97 -27.98 -5.95
N VAL A 422 14.76 -27.50 -5.65
CA VAL A 422 14.33 -26.10 -5.83
C VAL A 422 14.17 -25.43 -4.48
N VAL A 423 14.82 -24.28 -4.29
CA VAL A 423 14.55 -23.36 -3.17
C VAL A 423 13.72 -22.21 -3.71
N LEU A 424 12.47 -22.13 -3.25
CA LEU A 424 11.58 -21.00 -3.51
C LEU A 424 11.71 -19.99 -2.39
N VAL A 425 12.19 -18.78 -2.71
CA VAL A 425 12.30 -17.69 -1.75
C VAL A 425 11.09 -16.77 -1.90
N ASP A 426 10.38 -16.51 -0.80
CA ASP A 426 9.29 -15.51 -0.73
C ASP A 426 9.51 -14.55 0.43
N ASP A 427 8.84 -13.38 0.38
CA ASP A 427 8.95 -12.35 1.43
C ASP A 427 8.15 -12.70 2.69
N SER A 428 6.91 -13.15 2.52
CA SER A 428 5.98 -13.43 3.61
C SER A 428 4.84 -14.35 3.19
N ILE A 429 4.20 -15.01 4.17
CA ILE A 429 2.96 -15.77 3.97
C ILE A 429 1.90 -15.21 4.89
N VAL A 430 0.75 -14.79 4.31
CA VAL A 430 -0.40 -14.25 5.05
C VAL A 430 -1.47 -15.33 5.23
N ARG A 431 -2.26 -15.63 4.18
CA ARG A 431 -3.31 -16.67 4.18
C ARG A 431 -2.81 -18.03 3.65
N GLY A 432 -1.68 -18.06 2.98
CA GLY A 432 -1.07 -19.26 2.41
C GLY A 432 -1.71 -19.81 1.14
N THR A 433 -2.85 -19.27 0.70
CA THR A 433 -3.55 -19.82 -0.47
C THR A 433 -2.81 -19.53 -1.78
N THR A 434 -2.22 -18.33 -1.95
CA THR A 434 -1.36 -18.01 -3.11
C THR A 434 -0.10 -18.89 -3.12
N SER A 435 0.58 -19.00 -1.98
CA SER A 435 1.79 -19.82 -1.86
C SER A 435 1.51 -21.29 -2.19
N ARG A 436 0.38 -21.84 -1.71
CA ARG A 436 -0.08 -23.20 -2.04
C ARG A 436 -0.31 -23.40 -3.53
N GLN A 437 -0.94 -22.42 -4.20
CA GLN A 437 -1.18 -22.49 -5.64
C GLN A 437 0.10 -22.37 -6.46
N LEU A 438 1.04 -21.51 -6.03
CA LEU A 438 2.38 -21.43 -6.65
C LEU A 438 3.15 -22.74 -6.50
N VAL A 439 3.11 -23.36 -5.32
CA VAL A 439 3.73 -24.67 -5.07
C VAL A 439 3.13 -25.73 -5.98
N LYS A 440 1.80 -25.80 -6.13
CA LYS A 440 1.14 -26.71 -7.09
C LYS A 440 1.65 -26.49 -8.51
N LEU A 441 1.75 -25.21 -8.94
CA LEU A 441 2.23 -24.88 -10.27
C LEU A 441 3.70 -25.31 -10.47
N ILE A 442 4.55 -25.17 -9.45
CA ILE A 442 5.94 -25.62 -9.48
C ILE A 442 6.01 -27.17 -9.50
N ARG A 443 5.15 -27.86 -8.73
CA ARG A 443 5.08 -29.35 -8.72
C ARG A 443 4.75 -29.93 -10.10
N GLU A 444 3.94 -29.23 -10.91
CA GLU A 444 3.64 -29.66 -12.30
C GLU A 444 4.86 -29.65 -13.23
N ALA A 445 5.93 -28.96 -12.85
CA ALA A 445 7.22 -29.00 -13.55
C ALA A 445 8.13 -30.14 -13.08
N ASN A 446 7.63 -31.08 -12.24
CA ASN A 446 8.32 -32.26 -11.74
C ASN A 446 9.70 -31.98 -11.09
N PRO A 447 9.84 -31.05 -10.16
CA PRO A 447 11.07 -30.90 -9.41
C PRO A 447 11.32 -32.13 -8.51
N LYS A 448 12.59 -32.41 -8.16
CA LYS A 448 12.97 -33.43 -7.18
C LYS A 448 12.40 -33.07 -5.79
N SER A 449 12.58 -31.83 -5.38
CA SER A 449 12.08 -31.31 -4.11
C SER A 449 11.82 -29.79 -4.19
N ILE A 450 10.94 -29.25 -3.30
CA ILE A 450 10.64 -27.83 -3.17
C ILE A 450 10.85 -27.42 -1.71
N HIS A 451 11.79 -26.53 -1.48
CA HIS A 451 12.11 -25.98 -0.17
C HIS A 451 11.69 -24.51 -0.14
N LEU A 452 10.66 -24.17 0.65
CA LEU A 452 10.16 -22.80 0.77
C LEU A 452 10.93 -22.06 1.90
N ARG A 453 11.42 -20.88 1.57
CA ARG A 453 12.21 -20.02 2.47
C ARG A 453 11.60 -18.64 2.51
N ILE A 454 11.16 -18.22 3.69
CA ILE A 454 10.44 -16.96 3.91
C ILE A 454 11.35 -15.96 4.62
N SER A 455 11.59 -14.81 4.00
CA SER A 455 12.51 -13.79 4.51
C SER A 455 11.92 -12.89 5.60
N SER A 456 10.82 -13.30 6.22
CA SER A 456 10.21 -12.71 7.40
C SER A 456 9.82 -13.77 8.42
N PRO A 457 9.53 -13.38 9.68
CA PRO A 457 8.85 -14.25 10.64
C PRO A 457 7.41 -14.58 10.23
N PRO A 458 6.77 -15.60 10.84
CA PRO A 458 5.33 -15.86 10.65
C PRO A 458 4.49 -14.66 11.11
N ILE A 459 3.52 -14.24 10.29
CA ILE A 459 2.61 -13.14 10.63
C ILE A 459 1.53 -13.70 11.55
N MET A 460 1.56 -13.27 12.83
CA MET A 460 0.70 -13.78 13.89
C MET A 460 -0.41 -12.81 14.32
N HIS A 461 -0.24 -11.51 14.04
CA HIS A 461 -1.10 -10.45 14.57
C HIS A 461 -1.52 -9.47 13.47
N PRO A 462 -2.73 -8.87 13.56
CA PRO A 462 -3.14 -7.80 12.66
C PRO A 462 -2.25 -6.57 12.83
N CYS A 463 -2.28 -5.66 11.88
CA CYS A 463 -1.61 -4.37 11.96
C CYS A 463 -2.63 -3.25 12.18
N TYR A 464 -2.34 -2.35 13.13
CA TYR A 464 -3.16 -1.16 13.41
C TYR A 464 -2.52 0.13 12.90
N TYR A 465 -1.35 0.04 12.25
CA TYR A 465 -0.58 1.17 11.74
C TYR A 465 -0.68 1.34 10.21
N GLY A 466 -1.81 0.91 9.63
CA GLY A 466 -2.13 1.14 8.23
C GLY A 466 -1.78 0.00 7.28
N MET A 467 -1.43 -1.21 7.77
CA MET A 467 -1.29 -2.39 6.95
C MET A 467 -2.59 -3.18 6.91
N ASP A 468 -3.07 -3.51 5.72
CA ASP A 468 -4.28 -4.33 5.57
C ASP A 468 -3.97 -5.82 5.73
N PHE A 469 -3.63 -6.23 6.95
CA PHE A 469 -3.65 -7.64 7.29
C PHE A 469 -5.09 -8.11 7.54
N PRO A 470 -5.41 -9.34 7.14
CA PRO A 470 -6.72 -9.92 7.46
C PRO A 470 -6.89 -10.09 8.97
N SER A 471 -8.12 -10.44 9.38
CA SER A 471 -8.40 -10.80 10.78
C SER A 471 -7.46 -11.90 11.27
N LYS A 472 -7.26 -11.96 12.58
CA LYS A 472 -6.35 -12.94 13.20
C LYS A 472 -6.66 -14.37 12.75
N ASP A 473 -7.95 -14.71 12.60
CA ASP A 473 -8.41 -16.05 12.22
C ASP A 473 -8.10 -16.43 10.77
N GLU A 474 -7.85 -15.44 9.90
CA GLU A 474 -7.49 -15.66 8.51
C GLU A 474 -5.98 -15.78 8.28
N LEU A 475 -5.15 -15.45 9.28
CA LEU A 475 -3.70 -15.60 9.22
C LEU A 475 -3.33 -17.09 9.33
N ILE A 476 -2.64 -17.64 8.33
CA ILE A 476 -2.28 -19.07 8.30
C ILE A 476 -1.50 -19.50 9.54
N ALA A 477 -0.60 -18.63 10.03
CA ALA A 477 0.17 -18.92 11.23
C ALA A 477 -0.72 -19.10 12.48
N ASN A 478 -1.84 -18.37 12.57
CA ASN A 478 -2.81 -18.56 13.66
C ASN A 478 -3.71 -19.78 13.44
N GLN A 479 -4.13 -20.05 12.20
CA GLN A 479 -4.94 -21.24 11.87
C GLN A 479 -4.25 -22.54 12.29
N TYR A 480 -2.92 -22.57 12.24
CA TYR A 480 -2.10 -23.71 12.63
C TYR A 480 -1.33 -23.50 13.94
N TYR A 481 -1.72 -22.50 14.76
CA TYR A 481 -1.14 -22.24 16.10
C TYR A 481 0.39 -22.08 16.07
N GLY A 482 0.96 -21.50 15.01
CA GLY A 482 2.39 -21.35 14.82
C GLY A 482 3.14 -22.63 14.42
N ASP A 483 2.43 -23.76 14.23
CA ASP A 483 3.03 -25.03 13.84
C ASP A 483 3.50 -25.00 12.37
N THR A 484 4.79 -24.74 12.18
CA THR A 484 5.41 -24.65 10.85
C THR A 484 5.30 -25.95 10.06
N GLU A 485 5.30 -27.12 10.72
CA GLU A 485 5.19 -28.40 10.03
C GLU A 485 3.78 -28.62 9.45
N LYS A 486 2.73 -28.24 10.18
CA LYS A 486 1.37 -28.27 9.62
C LYS A 486 1.20 -27.29 8.46
N ILE A 487 1.81 -26.10 8.55
CA ILE A 487 1.80 -25.14 7.44
C ILE A 487 2.55 -25.71 6.24
N ARG A 488 3.70 -26.36 6.45
CA ARG A 488 4.48 -27.08 5.41
C ARG A 488 3.61 -28.11 4.68
N GLU A 489 2.90 -28.94 5.45
CA GLU A 489 1.99 -29.97 4.89
C GLU A 489 0.85 -29.34 4.08
N TYR A 490 0.21 -28.31 4.61
CA TYR A 490 -0.84 -27.57 3.91
C TYR A 490 -0.37 -26.98 2.58
N LEU A 491 0.85 -26.44 2.54
CA LEU A 491 1.45 -25.87 1.33
C LEU A 491 1.93 -26.94 0.34
N GLY A 492 2.23 -28.15 0.80
CA GLY A 492 2.73 -29.26 -0.02
C GLY A 492 4.20 -29.12 -0.42
N VAL A 493 5.03 -28.52 0.43
CA VAL A 493 6.48 -28.38 0.23
C VAL A 493 7.26 -29.39 1.07
N ASP A 494 8.49 -29.72 0.64
CA ASP A 494 9.35 -30.69 1.33
C ASP A 494 9.98 -30.08 2.59
N SER A 495 10.24 -28.77 2.62
CA SER A 495 10.57 -28.05 3.85
C SER A 495 10.10 -26.61 3.80
N LEU A 496 9.74 -26.06 4.97
CA LEU A 496 9.37 -24.66 5.17
C LEU A 496 10.19 -24.07 6.32
N LYS A 497 10.81 -22.93 6.08
CA LYS A 497 11.52 -22.17 7.12
C LYS A 497 11.25 -20.69 6.98
N TYR A 498 11.11 -20.02 8.11
CA TYR A 498 10.98 -18.58 8.27
C TYR A 498 12.22 -18.03 8.99
N LEU A 499 12.50 -16.75 8.87
CA LEU A 499 13.35 -16.07 9.83
C LEU A 499 12.65 -15.98 11.19
N THR A 500 13.40 -16.02 12.30
CA THR A 500 12.90 -15.58 13.59
C THR A 500 12.87 -14.05 13.66
N ILE A 501 12.25 -13.48 14.68
CA ILE A 501 12.23 -12.01 14.88
C ILE A 501 13.68 -11.52 15.10
N GLU A 502 14.48 -12.23 15.91
CA GLU A 502 15.85 -11.91 16.20
C GLU A 502 16.74 -11.96 14.95
N GLU A 503 16.58 -13.01 14.12
CA GLU A 503 17.33 -13.15 12.87
C GLU A 503 16.98 -12.04 11.87
N MET A 504 15.68 -11.67 11.79
CA MET A 504 15.20 -10.58 10.95
C MET A 504 15.77 -9.22 11.44
N LEU A 505 15.64 -8.91 12.73
CA LEU A 505 16.16 -7.67 13.30
C LEU A 505 17.68 -7.60 13.17
N GLY A 506 18.41 -8.69 13.43
CA GLY A 506 19.86 -8.76 13.22
C GLY A 506 20.28 -8.53 11.77
N ALA A 507 19.45 -8.94 10.78
CA ALA A 507 19.72 -8.67 9.37
C ALA A 507 19.59 -7.18 9.01
N VAL A 508 18.75 -6.42 9.71
CA VAL A 508 18.54 -4.98 9.52
C VAL A 508 19.22 -4.13 10.62
N SER A 509 20.10 -4.73 11.43
CA SER A 509 20.73 -4.11 12.62
C SER A 509 21.51 -2.82 12.34
N GLU A 510 22.03 -2.60 11.13
CA GLU A 510 22.66 -1.32 10.76
C GLU A 510 21.71 -0.13 10.92
N ALA A 511 20.39 -0.38 10.84
CA ALA A 511 19.37 0.62 11.07
C ALA A 511 18.93 0.73 12.54
N GLY A 512 19.55 -0.05 13.46
CA GLY A 512 19.22 -0.14 14.90
C GLY A 512 18.10 -1.16 15.15
N GLU A 513 18.40 -2.25 15.84
CA GLU A 513 17.44 -3.35 16.10
C GLU A 513 16.18 -2.86 16.83
N ASP A 514 16.35 -1.97 17.82
CA ASP A 514 15.26 -1.42 18.63
C ASP A 514 14.42 -0.37 17.90
N ASN A 515 14.85 0.09 16.72
CA ASN A 515 14.19 1.14 15.95
C ASN A 515 13.01 0.65 15.11
N PHE A 516 12.63 -0.63 15.21
CA PHE A 516 11.60 -1.20 14.34
C PHE A 516 10.32 -1.61 15.07
N CYS A 517 9.18 -1.28 14.47
CA CYS A 517 7.91 -1.92 14.75
C CYS A 517 7.86 -3.28 14.06
N HIS A 518 7.67 -4.33 14.84
CA HIS A 518 7.48 -5.72 14.40
C HIS A 518 6.23 -6.34 15.03
N ALA A 519 5.23 -5.51 15.38
CA ALA A 519 4.02 -5.92 16.09
C ALA A 519 3.20 -7.00 15.35
N CYS A 520 3.19 -6.98 14.02
CA CYS A 520 2.53 -8.02 13.21
C CYS A 520 3.13 -9.43 13.42
N PHE A 521 4.36 -9.54 13.90
CA PHE A 521 5.00 -10.81 14.27
C PHE A 521 4.91 -11.10 15.76
N SER A 522 5.18 -10.11 16.61
CA SER A 522 5.34 -10.28 18.07
C SER A 522 4.09 -10.01 18.90
N GLY A 523 3.11 -9.25 18.37
CA GLY A 523 1.95 -8.75 19.12
C GLY A 523 2.28 -7.59 20.08
N LYS A 524 3.53 -7.07 20.08
CA LYS A 524 3.93 -5.94 20.90
C LYS A 524 3.77 -4.65 20.10
N TYR A 525 2.68 -3.92 20.37
CA TYR A 525 2.38 -2.67 19.70
C TYR A 525 3.07 -1.50 20.43
N PRO A 526 3.73 -0.57 19.69
CA PRO A 526 4.40 0.59 20.30
C PRO A 526 3.47 1.62 20.95
N THR A 527 2.19 1.68 20.56
CA THR A 527 1.17 2.57 21.14
C THR A 527 0.04 1.76 21.75
N GLU A 528 -0.80 2.39 22.56
CA GLU A 528 -2.04 1.76 23.05
C GLU A 528 -2.98 1.46 21.87
N ILE A 529 -3.61 0.29 21.91
CA ILE A 529 -4.46 -0.21 20.82
C ILE A 529 -5.77 -0.72 21.40
N ASP A 530 -6.89 -0.25 20.87
CA ASP A 530 -8.19 -0.91 21.08
C ASP A 530 -8.24 -2.21 20.24
N LEU A 531 -8.06 -3.35 20.90
CA LEU A 531 -8.10 -4.66 20.25
C LEU A 531 -9.49 -5.04 19.69
N ASN A 532 -10.54 -4.29 20.02
CA ASN A 532 -11.89 -4.47 19.48
C ASN A 532 -12.13 -3.62 18.23
N PHE A 533 -11.16 -2.80 17.83
CA PHE A 533 -11.26 -1.96 16.64
C PHE A 533 -11.50 -2.83 15.40
N LYS A 534 -12.60 -2.54 14.69
CA LYS A 534 -12.91 -3.12 13.39
C LYS A 534 -12.74 -2.04 12.32
N LYS A 535 -12.13 -2.41 11.20
CA LYS A 535 -11.85 -1.52 10.07
C LYS A 535 -13.09 -0.78 9.53
N GLU A 536 -14.26 -1.41 9.62
CA GLU A 536 -15.55 -0.93 9.08
C GLU A 536 -16.44 -0.28 10.15
N ILE A 537 -15.87 0.11 11.29
CA ILE A 537 -16.64 0.58 12.45
C ILE A 537 -17.50 1.83 12.17
N TYR A 538 -17.19 2.58 11.12
CA TYR A 538 -17.91 3.79 10.70
C TYR A 538 -18.91 3.54 9.56
N GLU A 539 -19.13 2.30 9.16
CA GLU A 539 -20.00 1.93 8.03
C GLU A 539 -21.35 1.34 8.45
N LEU A 540 -21.60 1.32 9.75
CA LEU A 540 -22.83 0.82 10.37
C LEU A 540 -23.90 1.91 10.43
#